data_56189f64ad238951dd1e6c292069baf6
#
_entry.id   56189f64ad238951dd1e6c292069baf6
#
_cell.length_a   1.000
_cell.length_b   1.000
_cell.length_c   1.000
_cell.angle_alpha   90.00
_cell.angle_beta   90.00
_cell.angle_gamma   90.00
#
_symmetry.space_group_name_H-M   'P 1'
#
loop_
_entity.id
_entity.type
_entity.pdbx_description
1 polymer ?
#
loop_
_entity_poly.entity_id
_entity_poly.type
_entity_poly.pdbx_seq_one_letter_code
_entity_poly.pdbx_strand_id
1 'polypeptide(L)'
;MGHNDKGLIHTTWNCKYHIVFAPKYRRQIIYGKYKASIGQILRLLCERKGVEIHEAEACPAYIHMLVSIPPKQIISSFMGYLKGKNSLMIFDRHAILNYKYGNRKFWCRSFMLIRLGEIRSDLKNIFVINYKKT
;
A
#
# COMPACT_ATOMS: atom_id res chain seq x y z
N MET A 1 2.44 32.17 -5.21
CA MET A 1 2.30 31.68 -5.29
C MET A 1 2.66 30.55 -5.28
N GLY A 2 3.19 30.33 -4.98
CA GLY A 2 3.59 29.21 -5.07
C GLY A 2 2.68 28.27 -4.62
N HIS A 3 2.02 28.37 -3.86
CA HIS A 3 1.26 27.51 -3.38
C HIS A 3 0.31 27.10 -4.20
N ASN A 4 -0.03 27.72 -4.87
CA ASN A 4 -0.87 27.40 -5.67
C ASN A 4 -0.19 26.62 -6.58
N ASP A 5 0.89 26.87 -6.85
CA ASP A 5 1.62 26.11 -7.67
C ASP A 5 1.67 24.80 -7.13
N LYS A 6 1.77 24.67 -5.89
CA LYS A 6 1.80 23.49 -5.31
C LYS A 6 0.60 22.79 -5.62
N GLY A 7 -0.52 23.35 -5.53
CA GLY A 7 -1.72 22.69 -5.77
C GLY A 7 -1.77 22.22 -7.20
N LEU A 8 -1.36 23.03 -8.09
CA LEU A 8 -1.41 22.66 -9.42
C LEU A 8 -0.52 21.52 -9.69
N ILE A 9 0.62 21.54 -9.18
CA ILE A 9 1.54 20.48 -9.38
C ILE A 9 1.00 19.21 -8.88
N HIS A 10 0.38 19.21 -7.75
CA HIS A 10 -0.16 18.02 -7.22
C HIS A 10 -1.23 17.48 -8.10
N THR A 11 -2.10 18.28 -8.57
CA THR A 11 -3.17 17.77 -9.36
C THR A 11 -2.63 17.21 -10.63
N THR A 12 -1.59 17.77 -11.15
CA THR A 12 -1.09 17.34 -12.39
C THR A 12 -0.17 16.18 -12.29
N TRP A 13 0.59 16.11 -11.25
CA TRP A 13 1.62 15.10 -11.16
C TRP A 13 1.31 13.89 -10.34
N ASN A 14 0.54 14.00 -9.30
CA ASN A 14 0.29 12.85 -8.48
C ASN A 14 -0.74 11.96 -9.14
N CYS A 15 -0.43 10.72 -9.28
CA CYS A 15 -1.36 9.77 -9.84
C CYS A 15 -1.99 8.98 -8.75
N LYS A 16 -3.22 8.56 -8.95
CA LYS A 16 -3.92 7.75 -7.98
C LYS A 16 -3.88 6.31 -8.39
N TYR A 17 -3.75 5.46 -7.41
CA TYR A 17 -3.70 4.03 -7.65
C TYR A 17 -4.53 3.28 -6.63
N HIS A 18 -5.16 2.22 -7.09
CA HIS A 18 -5.74 1.26 -6.17
C HIS A 18 -4.65 0.21 -6.00
N ILE A 19 -4.33 -0.11 -4.77
CA ILE A 19 -3.31 -1.10 -4.47
C ILE A 19 -3.95 -2.16 -3.63
N VAL A 20 -3.74 -3.42 -3.99
CA VAL A 20 -4.27 -4.53 -3.21
C VAL A 20 -3.12 -5.47 -2.89
N PHE A 21 -2.96 -5.81 -1.64
CA PHE A 21 -1.92 -6.78 -1.26
C PHE A 21 -2.44 -7.62 -0.11
N ALA A 22 -1.88 -8.77 0.06
CA ALA A 22 -2.41 -9.77 0.97
C ALA A 22 -1.34 -10.42 1.81
N PRO A 23 -1.73 -10.95 2.96
CA PRO A 23 -0.79 -11.71 3.75
C PRO A 23 -0.34 -12.95 3.00
N LYS A 24 0.82 -13.44 3.32
CA LYS A 24 1.36 -14.60 2.66
C LYS A 24 0.42 -15.74 2.86
N TYR A 25 0.20 -16.53 1.84
CA TYR A 25 -0.73 -17.65 1.84
C TYR A 25 -2.16 -17.24 2.09
N ARG A 26 -2.47 -15.95 1.90
CA ARG A 26 -3.80 -15.47 2.09
C ARG A 26 -4.36 -15.77 3.45
N ARG A 27 -3.53 -15.74 4.47
CA ARG A 27 -3.99 -15.99 5.81
C ARG A 27 -4.97 -14.91 6.20
N GLN A 28 -6.03 -15.28 6.87
CA GLN A 28 -7.04 -14.31 7.27
C GLN A 28 -6.72 -13.83 8.67
N ILE A 29 -5.74 -12.99 8.80
CA ILE A 29 -5.33 -12.53 10.11
C ILE A 29 -5.47 -11.03 10.27
N ILE A 30 -6.05 -10.33 9.31
CA ILE A 30 -6.18 -8.89 9.43
C ILE A 30 -7.50 -8.58 10.09
N TYR A 31 -7.53 -8.64 11.41
CA TYR A 31 -8.71 -8.25 12.14
C TYR A 31 -8.28 -7.92 13.55
N GLY A 32 -9.19 -7.34 14.33
CA GLY A 32 -8.95 -7.03 15.72
C GLY A 32 -7.72 -6.14 15.90
N LYS A 33 -6.91 -6.47 16.87
CA LYS A 33 -5.77 -5.68 17.20
C LYS A 33 -4.74 -5.66 16.07
N TYR A 34 -4.69 -6.74 15.29
CA TYR A 34 -3.74 -6.78 14.20
C TYR A 34 -4.17 -5.79 13.10
N LYS A 35 -5.46 -5.72 12.85
CA LYS A 35 -5.98 -4.82 11.84
C LYS A 35 -5.64 -3.38 12.24
N ALA A 36 -5.84 -3.06 13.51
CA ALA A 36 -5.56 -1.72 14.01
C ALA A 36 -4.08 -1.37 13.86
N SER A 37 -3.21 -2.31 14.23
CA SER A 37 -1.77 -2.06 14.14
C SER A 37 -1.33 -1.93 12.69
N ILE A 38 -1.82 -2.81 11.82
CA ILE A 38 -1.45 -2.77 10.43
C ILE A 38 -1.85 -1.43 9.83
N GLY A 39 -3.07 -0.98 10.14
CA GLY A 39 -3.54 0.28 9.61
C GLY A 39 -2.72 1.47 10.09
N GLN A 40 -2.39 1.49 11.36
CA GLN A 40 -1.60 2.58 11.90
C GLN A 40 -0.23 2.62 11.26
N ILE A 41 0.38 1.48 11.09
CA ILE A 41 1.71 1.42 10.52
C ILE A 41 1.69 1.81 9.04
N LEU A 42 0.69 1.35 8.30
CA LEU A 42 0.58 1.71 6.89
C LEU A 42 0.43 3.22 6.74
N ARG A 43 -0.36 3.83 7.61
CA ARG A 43 -0.56 5.24 7.54
C ARG A 43 0.73 5.99 7.80
N LEU A 44 1.47 5.56 8.79
CA LEU A 44 2.74 6.17 9.13
C LEU A 44 3.75 6.04 7.98
N LEU A 45 3.83 4.85 7.40
CA LEU A 45 4.80 4.62 6.35
C LEU A 45 4.46 5.40 5.08
N CYS A 46 3.19 5.50 4.76
CA CYS A 46 2.79 6.27 3.60
C CYS A 46 3.12 7.74 3.83
N GLU A 47 2.87 8.22 5.03
CA GLU A 47 3.15 9.59 5.35
C GLU A 47 4.64 9.89 5.18
N ARG A 48 5.49 8.97 5.58
CA ARG A 48 6.92 9.18 5.47
C ARG A 48 7.38 9.29 4.02
N LYS A 49 6.64 8.72 3.10
CA LYS A 49 7.01 8.77 1.69
C LYS A 49 6.19 9.78 0.90
N GLY A 50 5.42 10.58 1.58
CA GLY A 50 4.62 11.58 0.89
C GLY A 50 3.48 10.99 0.09
N VAL A 51 3.04 9.79 0.45
CA VAL A 51 1.95 9.13 -0.24
C VAL A 51 0.69 9.41 0.53
N GLU A 52 -0.31 9.93 -0.15
CA GLU A 52 -1.55 10.29 0.52
C GLU A 52 -2.55 9.17 0.39
N ILE A 53 -3.17 8.77 1.49
CA ILE A 53 -4.15 7.72 1.48
C ILE A 53 -5.52 8.36 1.40
N HIS A 54 -6.27 8.06 0.35
CA HIS A 54 -7.62 8.60 0.21
C HIS A 54 -8.63 7.65 0.82
N GLU A 55 -8.43 6.37 0.65
CA GLU A 55 -9.30 5.38 1.21
C GLU A 55 -8.50 4.15 1.52
N ALA A 56 -8.90 3.41 2.49
CA ALA A 56 -8.22 2.17 2.83
C ALA A 56 -9.23 1.23 3.44
N GLU A 57 -9.17 -0.03 3.06
CA GLU A 57 -10.07 -1.00 3.59
C GLU A 57 -9.27 -2.23 3.91
N ALA A 58 -9.37 -2.72 5.12
CA ALA A 58 -8.64 -3.89 5.53
C ALA A 58 -9.62 -5.02 5.71
N CYS A 59 -9.52 -5.99 4.85
CA CYS A 59 -10.34 -7.18 4.95
C CYS A 59 -9.49 -8.27 5.56
N PRO A 60 -10.05 -9.31 6.12
CA PRO A 60 -9.24 -10.32 6.81
C PRO A 60 -8.12 -10.90 5.95
N ALA A 61 -8.35 -11.00 4.66
CA ALA A 61 -7.39 -11.62 3.78
C ALA A 61 -6.65 -10.66 2.85
N TYR A 62 -6.93 -9.39 2.91
CA TYR A 62 -6.22 -8.44 2.06
C TYR A 62 -6.45 -6.99 2.46
N ILE A 63 -5.61 -6.13 1.96
CA ILE A 63 -5.70 -4.70 2.18
C ILE A 63 -5.94 -4.06 0.82
N HIS A 64 -6.87 -3.12 0.77
CA HIS A 64 -7.14 -2.37 -0.45
C HIS A 64 -6.97 -0.90 -0.08
N MET A 65 -6.18 -0.18 -0.83
CA MET A 65 -5.95 1.23 -0.56
C MET A 65 -6.06 2.04 -1.83
N LEU A 66 -6.58 3.24 -1.72
CA LEU A 66 -6.57 4.18 -2.83
C LEU A 66 -5.61 5.28 -2.39
N VAL A 67 -4.54 5.46 -3.10
CA VAL A 67 -3.49 6.39 -2.71
C VAL A 67 -3.05 7.27 -3.86
N SER A 68 -2.48 8.43 -3.53
CA SER A 68 -1.84 9.28 -4.51
C SER A 68 -0.36 9.15 -4.27
N ILE A 69 0.37 8.80 -5.29
CA ILE A 69 1.81 8.59 -5.17
C ILE A 69 2.55 9.65 -5.99
N PRO A 70 3.50 10.33 -5.37
CA PRO A 70 4.24 11.36 -6.10
C PRO A 70 4.98 10.75 -7.27
N PRO A 71 5.11 11.45 -8.35
CA PRO A 71 5.75 10.91 -9.54
C PRO A 71 7.20 10.50 -9.35
N LYS A 72 7.91 11.08 -8.43
CA LYS A 72 9.28 10.70 -8.25
C LYS A 72 9.42 9.40 -7.50
N GLN A 73 8.33 8.87 -6.97
CA GLN A 73 8.38 7.66 -6.22
C GLN A 73 8.30 6.49 -7.20
N ILE A 74 9.19 5.55 -7.11
CA ILE A 74 9.14 4.36 -7.93
C ILE A 74 8.21 3.38 -7.25
N ILE A 75 7.17 2.98 -7.93
CA ILE A 75 6.12 2.15 -7.33
C ILE A 75 6.63 0.86 -6.71
N SER A 76 7.47 0.13 -7.41
CA SER A 76 7.95 -1.13 -6.86
C SER A 76 8.80 -0.90 -5.62
N SER A 77 9.57 0.19 -5.59
CA SER A 77 10.37 0.48 -4.43
C SER A 77 9.47 0.87 -3.27
N PHE A 78 8.44 1.65 -3.55
CA PHE A 78 7.51 2.06 -2.51
C PHE A 78 6.79 0.84 -1.95
N MET A 79 6.36 -0.08 -2.80
CA MET A 79 5.66 -1.27 -2.32
C MET A 79 6.57 -2.17 -1.52
N GLY A 80 7.84 -2.27 -1.91
CA GLY A 80 8.80 -3.04 -1.15
C GLY A 80 9.01 -2.43 0.23
N TYR A 81 9.12 -1.11 0.27
CA TYR A 81 9.29 -0.40 1.53
C TYR A 81 8.04 -0.59 2.40
N LEU A 82 6.87 -0.39 1.83
CA LEU A 82 5.63 -0.48 2.57
C LEU A 82 5.44 -1.86 3.18
N LYS A 83 5.59 -2.88 2.39
CA LYS A 83 5.36 -4.23 2.88
C LYS A 83 6.47 -4.70 3.80
N GLY A 84 7.70 -4.36 3.47
CA GLY A 84 8.83 -4.79 4.28
C GLY A 84 8.84 -4.16 5.65
N LYS A 85 8.67 -2.83 5.71
CA LYS A 85 8.69 -2.17 6.99
C LYS A 85 7.46 -2.51 7.80
N ASN A 86 6.32 -2.67 7.12
CA ASN A 86 5.12 -3.03 7.85
C ASN A 86 5.31 -4.40 8.49
N SER A 87 5.91 -5.37 7.79
CA SER A 87 6.15 -6.68 8.34
C SER A 87 7.02 -6.60 9.59
N LEU A 88 8.10 -5.86 9.51
CA LEU A 88 8.99 -5.77 10.64
C LEU A 88 8.29 -5.15 11.85
N MET A 89 7.53 -4.09 11.61
CA MET A 89 6.87 -3.42 12.71
C MET A 89 5.73 -4.24 13.30
N ILE A 90 5.04 -5.01 12.46
CA ILE A 90 3.96 -5.85 12.95
C ILE A 90 4.55 -6.97 13.79
N PHE A 91 5.63 -7.58 13.35
CA PHE A 91 6.26 -8.64 14.12
C PHE A 91 6.83 -8.10 15.42
N ASP A 92 7.27 -6.85 15.40
CA ASP A 92 7.82 -6.25 16.61
C ASP A 92 6.71 -5.99 17.62
N ARG A 93 5.56 -5.56 17.17
CA ARG A 93 4.48 -5.26 18.07
C ARG A 93 3.72 -6.48 18.56
N HIS A 94 3.71 -7.54 17.74
CA HIS A 94 2.92 -8.71 18.06
C HIS A 94 3.79 -9.96 18.07
N ALA A 95 4.33 -10.25 19.21
CA ALA A 95 5.27 -11.36 19.36
C ALA A 95 4.71 -12.70 18.87
N ILE A 96 3.42 -12.89 19.04
CA ILE A 96 2.84 -14.15 18.61
C ILE A 96 2.97 -14.32 17.10
N LEU A 97 2.77 -13.25 16.36
CA LEU A 97 2.88 -13.34 14.93
C LEU A 97 4.32 -13.56 14.53
N ASN A 98 5.24 -12.97 15.26
CA ASN A 98 6.64 -13.15 14.96
C ASN A 98 7.01 -14.60 15.23
N TYR A 99 6.49 -15.17 16.27
CA TYR A 99 6.78 -16.54 16.62
C TYR A 99 6.24 -17.49 15.54
N LYS A 100 5.04 -17.28 15.09
CA LYS A 100 4.47 -18.13 14.07
C LYS A 100 5.02 -17.93 12.68
N TYR A 101 5.30 -16.72 12.29
CA TYR A 101 5.67 -16.44 10.92
C TYR A 101 6.95 -15.64 10.77
N GLY A 102 7.67 -15.48 11.83
CA GLY A 102 8.76 -14.53 11.87
C GLY A 102 9.87 -14.67 10.86
N ASN A 103 10.15 -15.82 10.44
CA ASN A 103 11.21 -15.94 9.49
C ASN A 103 10.74 -15.77 8.10
N ARG A 104 9.50 -15.41 7.93
CA ARG A 104 8.97 -15.26 6.66
C ARG A 104 8.42 -13.93 6.58
N LYS A 105 8.15 -13.45 5.40
CA LYS A 105 7.55 -12.16 5.25
C LYS A 105 6.09 -12.30 5.57
N PHE A 106 5.54 -11.26 6.15
CA PHE A 106 4.12 -11.27 6.52
C PHE A 106 3.28 -11.15 5.26
N TRP A 107 3.71 -10.37 4.28
CA TRP A 107 2.93 -10.12 3.09
C TRP A 107 3.40 -10.95 1.90
N CYS A 108 2.48 -11.22 0.97
CA CYS A 108 2.84 -11.87 -0.26
C CYS A 108 3.79 -10.98 -1.01
N ARG A 109 4.60 -11.55 -1.85
CA ARG A 109 5.51 -10.75 -2.62
C ARG A 109 4.81 -10.01 -3.72
N SER A 110 3.71 -10.48 -4.22
CA SER A 110 3.00 -9.81 -5.29
C SER A 110 2.02 -8.81 -4.75
N PHE A 111 1.56 -7.92 -5.58
CA PHE A 111 0.51 -7.00 -5.23
C PHE A 111 -0.20 -6.63 -6.53
N MET A 112 -1.40 -6.11 -6.43
CA MET A 112 -2.14 -5.70 -7.59
C MET A 112 -2.18 -4.19 -7.59
N LEU A 113 -1.94 -3.58 -8.72
CA LEU A 113 -1.94 -2.14 -8.84
C LEU A 113 -2.81 -1.74 -9.99
N ILE A 114 -3.76 -0.85 -9.76
CA ILE A 114 -4.60 -0.35 -10.81
C ILE A 114 -4.46 1.16 -10.81
N ARG A 115 -3.92 1.70 -11.88
CA ARG A 115 -3.74 3.11 -11.94
C ARG A 115 -5.01 3.77 -12.43
N LEU A 116 -5.43 4.81 -11.76
CA LEU A 116 -6.62 5.51 -12.18
C LEU A 116 -6.17 6.61 -13.09
N GLY A 117 -6.55 6.54 -14.32
CA GLY A 117 -6.10 7.51 -15.25
C GLY A 117 -6.96 8.64 -15.26
N GLU A 118 -6.47 9.70 -15.72
CA GLU A 118 -7.22 10.75 -15.69
C GLU A 118 -8.01 10.67 -16.89
N ILE A 119 -7.88 9.74 -17.61
CA ILE A 119 -8.56 9.63 -18.74
C ILE A 119 -9.78 9.18 -18.58
N ARG A 120 -10.57 8.92 -19.12
CA ARG A 120 -11.74 8.55 -19.05
C ARG A 120 -12.01 7.43 -18.53
N SER A 121 -12.89 7.22 -18.10
CA SER A 121 -13.32 6.19 -17.49
C SER A 121 -13.34 4.97 -18.11
N ASP A 122 -13.07 4.81 -19.18
CA ASP A 122 -13.14 3.60 -19.73
C ASP A 122 -12.29 2.63 -19.19
N LEU A 123 -12.50 1.47 -19.30
CA LEU A 123 -11.72 0.49 -18.83
C LEU A 123 -10.41 0.54 -19.34
N LYS A 124 -10.20 1.03 -20.44
CA LYS A 124 -8.96 1.02 -20.91
C LYS A 124 -8.09 1.77 -20.11
N ASN A 125 -8.50 2.57 -19.28
CA ASN A 125 -7.60 3.30 -18.52
C ASN A 125 -7.13 2.58 -17.38
N ILE A 126 -7.55 1.44 -17.15
CA ILE A 126 -7.12 0.69 -16.02
C ILE A 126 -5.92 -0.08 -16.39
N PHE A 127 -4.85 0.11 -15.65
CA PHE A 127 -3.63 -0.52 -15.91
C PHE A 127 -3.36 -1.40 -14.75
N VAL A 128 -3.38 -2.66 -14.91
CA VAL A 128 -3.16 -3.60 -13.83
C VAL A 128 -1.78 -4.20 -13.91
N ILE A 129 -1.03 -4.09 -12.86
CA ILE A 129 0.28 -4.65 -12.79
C ILE A 129 0.31 -5.66 -11.70
N ASN A 130 0.61 -6.88 -12.04
CA ASN A 130 0.65 -7.91 -11.05
C ASN A 130 2.10 -8.25 -10.85
N TYR A 131 2.67 -7.71 -9.82
CA TYR A 131 4.07 -7.89 -9.58
C TYR A 131 4.32 -9.14 -8.83
N LYS A 132 5.04 -10.08 -9.37
CA LYS A 132 5.23 -11.25 -8.69
C LYS A 132 6.54 -11.48 -8.47
N LYS A 133 7.06 -11.93 -7.86
CA LYS A 133 8.23 -12.08 -7.63
C LYS A 133 8.81 -13.09 -7.74
N THR A 134 9.24 -13.45 -7.75
CA THR A 134 9.79 -14.57 -7.95
C THR A 134 10.57 -14.89 -7.09
#